data_2cec18d8d218b815c280f4954f9ef029
#
_entry.id   2cec18d8d218b815c280f4954f9ef029
#
_cell.length_a   1.000
_cell.length_b   1.000
_cell.length_c   1.000
_cell.angle_alpha   90.00
_cell.angle_beta   90.00
_cell.angle_gamma   90.00
#
_symmetry.space_group_name_H-M   'P 1'
#
loop_
_entity.id
_entity.type
_entity.pdbx_description
1 polymer ?
#
loop_
_entity_poly.entity_id
_entity_poly.type
_entity_poly.pdbx_seq_one_letter_code
_entity_poly.pdbx_strand_id
1 'polypeptide(L)'
;MSSRVFSTLKQLSQPAGNWIPILLGVLLRSVQLWMPITGIHSWRQADTAAMARNFYISNTPIWLPQIDWGGASPGFVESEFPLFPYLTSQLYQHFGLHEWLGRSLSILFSGLTIWLVIRLGKRLFNPAAGWWGGIALAVAPLGVYYGRTFQAEALLLFCAAAALESHSLWRIQKSKWLLILSWVFFTTAALLKVIPLLWLGLPLLLVEITSSHPTQAQSLPILAQRSLDLLRKPSFWIYSGASIAVVAGWYLHAYQLGESSGLSFGFWGAGNDRSGLRLVLDANSWLNLTLRIALRLLVVVWIPFLILGIRRSWRTGGGQIALGGLAGVLLCTIATMRASTIHEYYQLPILLFTSPLIGLGWQGFQQTHAHWQSRVLLCIGLFVSLTILSVDYWAVEQHQSRVWMPLALTIRRDLPADARLISVTNTDPTLLNLARRQGWLISSEKLSSERIKQLRASGATHLAGSFIWDTTYHRKTDNQQENLRKLAAASPGAWVDKQNQTYLIPIDDRPSHPD
;
A
#
# COMPACT_ATOMS: atom_id res chain seq x y z
N MET A 1 -20.57 -23.81 -25.47
CA MET A 1 -19.85 -22.94 -24.52
C MET A 1 -19.02 -23.69 -23.46
N SER A 2 -19.27 -24.97 -23.21
CA SER A 2 -18.64 -25.73 -22.09
C SER A 2 -17.24 -26.28 -22.33
N SER A 3 -16.86 -26.68 -23.55
CA SER A 3 -15.58 -27.38 -23.80
C SER A 3 -14.35 -26.45 -23.79
N ARG A 4 -14.49 -25.20 -24.24
CA ARG A 4 -13.37 -24.21 -24.23
C ARG A 4 -13.08 -23.65 -22.83
N VAL A 5 -14.10 -23.48 -22.00
CA VAL A 5 -13.91 -23.06 -20.60
C VAL A 5 -13.23 -24.16 -19.80
N PHE A 6 -13.61 -25.43 -20.00
CA PHE A 6 -12.98 -26.58 -19.37
C PHE A 6 -11.53 -26.83 -19.83
N SER A 7 -11.22 -26.59 -21.11
CA SER A 7 -9.83 -26.67 -21.60
C SER A 7 -8.96 -25.55 -21.03
N THR A 8 -9.51 -24.36 -20.81
CA THR A 8 -8.81 -23.25 -20.17
C THR A 8 -8.55 -23.55 -18.68
N LEU A 9 -9.49 -24.17 -17.99
CA LEU A 9 -9.32 -24.62 -16.60
C LEU A 9 -8.31 -25.78 -16.50
N LYS A 10 -8.26 -26.69 -17.48
CA LYS A 10 -7.26 -27.78 -17.51
C LYS A 10 -5.83 -27.30 -17.81
N GLN A 11 -5.65 -26.16 -18.51
CA GLN A 11 -4.36 -25.47 -18.63
C GLN A 11 -3.97 -24.72 -17.32
N LEU A 12 -4.90 -24.53 -16.41
CA LEU A 12 -4.65 -23.98 -15.06
C LEU A 12 -4.07 -25.04 -14.10
N SER A 13 -4.30 -26.34 -14.36
CA SER A 13 -3.72 -27.44 -13.59
C SER A 13 -2.31 -27.73 -14.08
N GLN A 14 -1.32 -27.02 -13.54
CA GLN A 14 0.10 -27.33 -13.76
C GLN A 14 0.79 -27.82 -12.47
N PRO A 15 1.96 -28.47 -12.59
CA PRO A 15 2.42 -29.47 -11.65
C PRO A 15 2.58 -28.96 -10.23
N ALA A 16 2.57 -29.88 -9.29
CA ALA A 16 2.54 -29.77 -7.82
C ALA A 16 3.54 -28.79 -7.15
N GLY A 17 4.34 -28.01 -7.90
CA GLY A 17 5.34 -27.06 -7.38
C GLY A 17 4.95 -25.59 -7.41
N ASN A 18 3.88 -25.18 -8.11
CA ASN A 18 3.55 -23.74 -8.27
C ASN A 18 2.95 -23.10 -7.01
N TRP A 19 2.46 -23.87 -6.06
CA TRP A 19 1.91 -23.38 -4.80
C TRP A 19 2.98 -22.99 -3.78
N ILE A 20 4.24 -23.50 -3.90
CA ILE A 20 5.31 -23.24 -2.92
C ILE A 20 5.61 -21.74 -2.75
N PRO A 21 5.84 -20.93 -3.82
CA PRO A 21 6.05 -19.50 -3.66
C PRO A 21 4.84 -18.78 -3.06
N ILE A 22 3.63 -19.24 -3.39
CA ILE A 22 2.38 -18.65 -2.87
C ILE A 22 2.28 -18.94 -1.38
N LEU A 23 2.46 -20.21 -0.97
CA LEU A 23 2.40 -20.60 0.44
C LEU A 23 3.48 -19.87 1.27
N LEU A 24 4.72 -19.83 0.78
CA LEU A 24 5.80 -19.10 1.43
C LEU A 24 5.44 -17.63 1.61
N GLY A 25 4.92 -16.99 0.55
CA GLY A 25 4.50 -15.60 0.60
C GLY A 25 3.36 -15.34 1.57
N VAL A 26 2.36 -16.23 1.63
CA VAL A 26 1.24 -16.16 2.59
C VAL A 26 1.74 -16.35 4.02
N LEU A 27 2.58 -17.35 4.27
CA LEU A 27 3.14 -17.62 5.62
C LEU A 27 3.94 -16.43 6.15
N LEU A 28 4.83 -15.85 5.34
CA LEU A 28 5.62 -14.68 5.77
C LEU A 28 4.73 -13.47 6.07
N ARG A 29 3.67 -13.28 5.31
CA ARG A 29 2.70 -12.17 5.51
C ARG A 29 1.76 -12.42 6.68
N SER A 30 1.60 -13.66 7.13
CA SER A 30 0.78 -14.01 8.29
C SER A 30 1.49 -13.75 9.63
N VAL A 31 2.80 -13.49 9.62
CA VAL A 31 3.55 -13.12 10.84
C VAL A 31 2.95 -11.84 11.42
N GLN A 32 2.65 -11.84 12.71
CA GLN A 32 2.00 -10.72 13.42
C GLN A 32 0.63 -10.28 12.86
N LEU A 33 -0.14 -11.20 12.29
CA LEU A 33 -1.48 -10.94 11.75
C LEU A 33 -2.41 -10.25 12.77
N TRP A 34 -2.30 -10.64 14.03
CA TRP A 34 -3.17 -10.20 15.14
C TRP A 34 -2.69 -8.91 15.84
N MET A 35 -1.54 -8.37 15.43
CA MET A 35 -1.03 -7.14 16.02
C MET A 35 -1.97 -5.97 15.73
N PRO A 36 -2.13 -5.02 16.68
CA PRO A 36 -2.87 -3.78 16.44
C PRO A 36 -2.23 -2.99 15.29
N ILE A 37 -2.98 -2.05 14.74
CA ILE A 37 -2.49 -1.17 13.66
C ILE A 37 -1.48 -0.17 14.22
N THR A 38 -0.23 -0.60 14.22
CA THR A 38 0.96 0.16 14.61
C THR A 38 2.07 -0.12 13.60
N GLY A 39 3.25 0.48 13.77
CA GLY A 39 4.40 0.22 12.91
C GLY A 39 4.61 1.30 11.85
N ILE A 40 5.40 0.97 10.85
CA ILE A 40 5.78 1.92 9.79
C ILE A 40 4.55 2.34 9.00
N HIS A 41 4.38 3.66 8.82
CA HIS A 41 3.19 4.26 8.19
C HIS A 41 1.86 3.80 8.80
N SER A 42 1.83 3.58 10.14
CA SER A 42 0.61 3.25 10.88
C SER A 42 -0.52 4.25 10.65
N TRP A 43 -0.20 5.53 10.48
CA TRP A 43 -1.17 6.58 10.20
C TRP A 43 -2.04 6.26 8.97
N ARG A 44 -1.45 5.75 7.88
CA ARG A 44 -2.19 5.39 6.66
C ARG A 44 -3.08 4.16 6.87
N GLN A 45 -2.58 3.19 7.63
CA GLN A 45 -3.37 2.01 8.01
C GLN A 45 -4.53 2.40 8.94
N ALA A 46 -4.28 3.32 9.88
CA ALA A 46 -5.27 3.82 10.82
C ALA A 46 -6.43 4.52 10.11
N ASP A 47 -6.14 5.39 9.14
CA ASP A 47 -7.18 6.03 8.31
C ASP A 47 -8.00 5.00 7.53
N THR A 48 -7.33 4.02 6.91
CA THR A 48 -8.01 2.97 6.15
C THR A 48 -8.89 2.09 7.05
N ALA A 49 -8.42 1.78 8.26
CA ALA A 49 -9.18 1.01 9.24
C ALA A 49 -10.33 1.81 9.86
N ALA A 50 -10.12 3.11 10.09
CA ALA A 50 -11.18 4.03 10.50
C ALA A 50 -12.31 4.07 9.45
N MET A 51 -11.97 4.22 8.16
CA MET A 51 -12.97 4.15 7.08
C MET A 51 -13.74 2.82 7.10
N ALA A 52 -13.03 1.68 7.23
CA ALA A 52 -13.69 0.37 7.27
C ALA A 52 -14.64 0.24 8.47
N ARG A 53 -14.22 0.71 9.64
CA ARG A 53 -15.05 0.73 10.85
C ARG A 53 -16.24 1.67 10.69
N ASN A 54 -16.05 2.85 10.13
CA ASN A 54 -17.11 3.84 9.96
C ASN A 54 -18.13 3.37 8.91
N PHE A 55 -17.72 2.75 7.81
CA PHE A 55 -18.65 2.07 6.89
C PHE A 55 -19.49 0.98 7.60
N TYR A 56 -18.87 0.22 8.49
CA TYR A 56 -19.56 -0.82 9.26
C TYR A 56 -20.56 -0.24 10.27
N ILE A 57 -20.18 0.81 11.01
CA ILE A 57 -21.01 1.40 12.07
C ILE A 57 -22.11 2.28 11.47
N SER A 58 -21.76 3.17 10.52
CA SER A 58 -22.68 4.16 9.98
C SER A 58 -23.50 3.65 8.79
N ASN A 59 -23.14 2.47 8.25
CA ASN A 59 -23.76 1.87 7.05
C ASN A 59 -23.86 2.85 5.87
N THR A 60 -22.86 3.72 5.73
CA THR A 60 -22.80 4.70 4.64
C THR A 60 -22.42 4.03 3.32
N PRO A 61 -22.88 4.57 2.17
CA PRO A 61 -22.52 4.04 0.87
C PRO A 61 -21.02 4.27 0.57
N ILE A 62 -20.45 3.44 -0.30
CA ILE A 62 -19.02 3.44 -0.63
C ILE A 62 -18.45 4.81 -1.04
N TRP A 63 -19.28 5.69 -1.59
CA TRP A 63 -18.87 7.02 -2.05
C TRP A 63 -18.83 8.09 -0.94
N LEU A 64 -19.12 7.74 0.32
CA LEU A 64 -19.07 8.62 1.48
C LEU A 64 -18.10 8.07 2.55
N PRO A 65 -16.79 8.02 2.29
CA PRO A 65 -15.81 7.58 3.27
C PRO A 65 -15.70 8.55 4.44
N GLN A 66 -15.54 8.00 5.65
CA GLN A 66 -15.44 8.76 6.92
C GLN A 66 -14.18 8.37 7.68
N ILE A 67 -13.51 9.36 8.27
CA ILE A 67 -12.33 9.22 9.13
C ILE A 67 -12.62 9.66 10.56
N ASP A 68 -11.68 9.42 11.48
CA ASP A 68 -11.87 9.69 12.91
C ASP A 68 -11.44 11.11 13.32
N TRP A 69 -10.62 11.80 12.55
CA TRP A 69 -10.07 13.10 12.93
C TRP A 69 -10.87 14.32 12.41
N GLY A 70 -12.11 14.09 12.05
CA GLY A 70 -13.05 15.17 11.67
C GLY A 70 -13.59 16.01 12.82
N GLY A 71 -13.14 15.79 14.04
CA GLY A 71 -13.61 16.52 15.22
C GLY A 71 -15.07 16.26 15.54
N ALA A 72 -15.90 17.32 15.51
CA ALA A 72 -17.33 17.23 15.75
C ALA A 72 -18.14 16.91 14.47
N SER A 73 -17.50 16.94 13.29
CA SER A 73 -18.16 16.63 12.02
C SER A 73 -18.38 15.12 11.83
N PRO A 74 -19.22 14.71 10.86
CA PRO A 74 -19.37 13.31 10.50
C PRO A 74 -18.09 12.65 9.97
N GLY A 75 -17.05 13.42 9.65
CA GLY A 75 -15.75 12.91 9.19
C GLY A 75 -15.70 12.52 7.72
N PHE A 76 -16.63 12.95 6.88
CA PHE A 76 -16.54 12.73 5.43
C PHE A 76 -15.27 13.35 4.88
N VAL A 77 -14.56 12.61 4.01
CA VAL A 77 -13.21 12.99 3.60
C VAL A 77 -12.97 12.76 2.11
N GLU A 78 -12.22 13.69 1.49
CA GLU A 78 -11.61 13.45 0.19
C GLU A 78 -10.61 12.30 0.29
N SER A 79 -10.82 11.22 -0.48
CA SER A 79 -9.93 10.04 -0.48
C SER A 79 -9.80 9.41 -1.85
N GLU A 80 -8.80 8.53 -2.03
CA GLU A 80 -8.80 7.54 -3.12
C GLU A 80 -10.08 6.67 -3.01
N PHE A 81 -10.46 5.99 -4.11
CA PHE A 81 -11.65 5.14 -4.10
C PHE A 81 -11.57 4.09 -2.99
N PRO A 82 -12.47 4.11 -2.00
CA PRO A 82 -12.32 3.36 -0.76
C PRO A 82 -12.76 1.89 -0.88
N LEU A 83 -12.43 1.22 -2.00
CA LEU A 83 -12.84 -0.16 -2.24
C LEU A 83 -12.31 -1.11 -1.17
N PHE A 84 -11.03 -0.96 -0.77
CA PHE A 84 -10.43 -1.86 0.23
C PHE A 84 -11.08 -1.74 1.60
N PRO A 85 -11.24 -0.55 2.22
CA PRO A 85 -11.96 -0.41 3.48
C PRO A 85 -13.44 -0.82 3.36
N TYR A 86 -14.09 -0.58 2.23
CA TYR A 86 -15.46 -1.02 2.01
C TYR A 86 -15.59 -2.55 1.98
N LEU A 87 -14.71 -3.26 1.25
CA LEU A 87 -14.68 -4.73 1.27
C LEU A 87 -14.41 -5.26 2.69
N THR A 88 -13.53 -4.59 3.45
CA THR A 88 -13.28 -4.96 4.84
C THR A 88 -14.50 -4.75 5.72
N SER A 89 -15.27 -3.67 5.51
CA SER A 89 -16.51 -3.42 6.26
C SER A 89 -17.55 -4.51 6.03
N GLN A 90 -17.63 -5.08 4.82
CA GLN A 90 -18.50 -6.23 4.53
C GLN A 90 -18.07 -7.47 5.32
N LEU A 91 -16.76 -7.71 5.49
CA LEU A 91 -16.28 -8.78 6.36
C LEU A 91 -16.64 -8.53 7.83
N TYR A 92 -16.61 -7.27 8.29
CA TYR A 92 -17.03 -6.92 9.65
C TYR A 92 -18.50 -7.23 9.93
N GLN A 93 -19.38 -7.13 8.92
CA GLN A 93 -20.79 -7.49 9.07
C GLN A 93 -21.00 -8.97 9.38
N HIS A 94 -20.12 -9.85 8.88
CA HIS A 94 -20.23 -11.30 9.08
C HIS A 94 -19.43 -11.83 10.27
N PHE A 95 -18.26 -11.23 10.55
CA PHE A 95 -17.28 -11.74 11.51
C PHE A 95 -17.03 -10.80 12.70
N GLY A 96 -17.72 -9.66 12.76
CA GLY A 96 -17.46 -8.63 13.77
C GLY A 96 -16.25 -7.76 13.46
N LEU A 97 -16.07 -6.69 14.25
CA LEU A 97 -15.03 -5.69 14.06
C LEU A 97 -13.66 -6.20 14.54
N HIS A 98 -12.89 -6.77 13.62
CA HIS A 98 -11.55 -7.30 13.84
C HIS A 98 -10.58 -6.81 12.78
N GLU A 99 -9.51 -6.10 13.19
CA GLU A 99 -8.51 -5.53 12.27
C GLU A 99 -7.75 -6.60 11.46
N TRP A 100 -7.62 -7.81 12.01
CA TRP A 100 -6.99 -8.92 11.29
C TRP A 100 -7.75 -9.34 10.01
N LEU A 101 -9.04 -9.02 9.87
CA LEU A 101 -9.82 -9.31 8.65
C LEU A 101 -9.31 -8.48 7.46
N GLY A 102 -9.05 -7.18 7.65
CA GLY A 102 -8.46 -6.36 6.60
C GLY A 102 -7.04 -6.81 6.24
N ARG A 103 -6.23 -7.18 7.24
CA ARG A 103 -4.90 -7.78 6.98
C ARG A 103 -4.99 -9.10 6.23
N SER A 104 -5.94 -9.97 6.56
CA SER A 104 -6.18 -11.23 5.85
C SER A 104 -6.59 -10.98 4.40
N LEU A 105 -7.40 -9.95 4.15
CA LEU A 105 -7.77 -9.53 2.80
C LEU A 105 -6.54 -9.07 1.99
N SER A 106 -5.63 -8.30 2.61
CA SER A 106 -4.35 -7.92 1.99
C SER A 106 -3.48 -9.14 1.68
N ILE A 107 -3.39 -10.12 2.60
CA ILE A 107 -2.64 -11.37 2.42
C ILE A 107 -3.21 -12.18 1.26
N LEU A 108 -4.53 -12.28 1.15
CA LEU A 108 -5.21 -12.94 0.03
C LEU A 108 -4.81 -12.30 -1.30
N PHE A 109 -4.93 -10.98 -1.43
CA PHE A 109 -4.55 -10.27 -2.66
C PHE A 109 -3.05 -10.39 -2.96
N SER A 110 -2.19 -10.42 -1.95
CA SER A 110 -0.75 -10.67 -2.12
C SER A 110 -0.47 -12.08 -2.64
N GLY A 111 -1.14 -13.10 -2.10
CA GLY A 111 -1.03 -14.48 -2.61
C GLY A 111 -1.48 -14.60 -4.07
N LEU A 112 -2.59 -13.94 -4.43
CA LEU A 112 -3.07 -13.85 -5.80
C LEU A 112 -2.09 -13.09 -6.71
N THR A 113 -1.44 -12.04 -6.20
CA THR A 113 -0.40 -11.31 -6.94
C THR A 113 0.80 -12.21 -7.24
N ILE A 114 1.28 -12.98 -6.26
CA ILE A 114 2.37 -13.94 -6.46
C ILE A 114 1.99 -14.96 -7.54
N TRP A 115 0.78 -15.51 -7.48
CA TRP A 115 0.26 -16.43 -8.50
C TRP A 115 0.25 -15.79 -9.90
N LEU A 116 -0.21 -14.54 -10.02
CA LEU A 116 -0.24 -13.83 -11.30
C LEU A 116 1.18 -13.53 -11.82
N VAL A 117 2.12 -13.17 -10.95
CA VAL A 117 3.52 -12.92 -11.33
C VAL A 117 4.19 -14.21 -11.83
N ILE A 118 3.89 -15.38 -11.22
CA ILE A 118 4.33 -16.68 -11.74
C ILE A 118 3.80 -16.89 -13.17
N ARG A 119 2.53 -16.60 -13.41
CA ARG A 119 1.91 -16.74 -14.74
C ARG A 119 2.50 -15.78 -15.77
N LEU A 120 2.65 -14.51 -15.38
CA LEU A 120 3.28 -13.48 -16.21
C LEU A 120 4.72 -13.87 -16.57
N GLY A 121 5.54 -14.26 -15.60
CA GLY A 121 6.91 -14.69 -15.82
C GLY A 121 7.02 -15.91 -16.72
N LYS A 122 6.11 -16.88 -16.56
CA LYS A 122 5.98 -18.03 -17.46
C LYS A 122 5.66 -17.59 -18.90
N ARG A 123 4.77 -16.63 -19.07
CA ARG A 123 4.33 -16.13 -20.37
C ARG A 123 5.38 -15.25 -21.05
N LEU A 124 5.99 -14.34 -20.29
CA LEU A 124 7.00 -13.42 -20.82
C LEU A 124 8.32 -14.13 -21.16
N PHE A 125 8.66 -15.18 -20.42
CA PHE A 125 9.94 -15.87 -20.54
C PHE A 125 9.76 -17.40 -20.59
N ASN A 126 9.60 -18.07 -19.44
CA ASN A 126 9.43 -19.51 -19.35
C ASN A 126 8.95 -19.92 -17.93
N PRO A 127 8.55 -21.21 -17.73
CA PRO A 127 8.04 -21.69 -16.45
C PRO A 127 8.98 -21.49 -15.26
N ALA A 128 10.28 -21.71 -15.44
CA ALA A 128 11.27 -21.56 -14.38
C ALA A 128 11.45 -20.09 -13.98
N ALA A 129 11.47 -19.17 -14.94
CA ALA A 129 11.51 -17.74 -14.67
C ALA A 129 10.28 -17.27 -13.89
N GLY A 130 9.09 -17.78 -14.21
CA GLY A 130 7.88 -17.51 -13.46
C GLY A 130 7.97 -18.00 -12.00
N TRP A 131 8.38 -19.23 -11.81
CA TRP A 131 8.47 -19.87 -10.49
C TRP A 131 9.47 -19.13 -9.56
N TRP A 132 10.69 -18.90 -10.04
CA TRP A 132 11.73 -18.19 -9.29
C TRP A 132 11.38 -16.71 -9.09
N GLY A 133 10.69 -16.10 -10.06
CA GLY A 133 10.11 -14.75 -9.88
C GLY A 133 9.06 -14.72 -8.77
N GLY A 134 8.22 -15.76 -8.67
CA GLY A 134 7.30 -15.94 -7.55
C GLY A 134 8.01 -16.04 -6.20
N ILE A 135 9.13 -16.75 -6.10
CA ILE A 135 9.97 -16.81 -4.88
C ILE A 135 10.53 -15.41 -4.56
N ALA A 136 11.10 -14.70 -5.53
CA ALA A 136 11.65 -13.37 -5.33
C ALA A 136 10.60 -12.39 -4.77
N LEU A 137 9.38 -12.41 -5.33
CA LEU A 137 8.26 -11.59 -4.82
C LEU A 137 7.79 -12.05 -3.42
N ALA A 138 7.74 -13.36 -3.19
CA ALA A 138 7.28 -13.92 -1.93
C ALA A 138 8.11 -13.46 -0.73
N VAL A 139 9.44 -13.31 -0.94
CA VAL A 139 10.39 -13.00 0.14
C VAL A 139 10.88 -11.54 0.16
N ALA A 140 10.46 -10.68 -0.77
CA ALA A 140 10.84 -9.27 -0.80
C ALA A 140 10.32 -8.55 0.46
N PRO A 141 11.19 -7.99 1.37
CA PRO A 141 10.75 -7.47 2.66
C PRO A 141 9.66 -6.42 2.57
N LEU A 142 9.82 -5.45 1.69
CA LEU A 142 8.81 -4.41 1.45
C LEU A 142 7.49 -5.03 0.95
N GLY A 143 7.57 -6.00 0.03
CA GLY A 143 6.42 -6.74 -0.48
C GLY A 143 5.75 -7.61 0.58
N VAL A 144 6.51 -8.16 1.54
CA VAL A 144 5.97 -8.93 2.68
C VAL A 144 5.25 -7.99 3.64
N TYR A 145 5.89 -6.89 4.06
CA TYR A 145 5.30 -5.97 5.02
C TYR A 145 4.02 -5.33 4.48
N TYR A 146 4.09 -4.63 3.33
CA TYR A 146 2.90 -3.98 2.76
C TYR A 146 1.88 -4.96 2.16
N GLY A 147 2.29 -6.19 1.90
CA GLY A 147 1.40 -7.26 1.47
C GLY A 147 0.45 -7.77 2.56
N ARG A 148 0.60 -7.32 3.83
CA ARG A 148 -0.28 -7.64 4.96
C ARG A 148 -0.84 -6.42 5.68
N THR A 149 -0.36 -5.21 5.37
CA THR A 149 -0.84 -3.98 6.04
C THR A 149 -2.30 -3.71 5.73
N PHE A 150 -2.96 -3.00 6.64
CA PHE A 150 -4.35 -2.59 6.46
C PHE A 150 -4.46 -1.41 5.49
N GLN A 151 -4.08 -1.67 4.22
CA GLN A 151 -3.98 -0.65 3.16
C GLN A 151 -4.36 -1.25 1.81
N ALA A 152 -4.64 -0.38 0.82
CA ALA A 152 -5.06 -0.80 -0.51
C ALA A 152 -3.91 -1.33 -1.40
N GLU A 153 -2.65 -1.29 -0.97
CA GLU A 153 -1.47 -1.62 -1.80
C GLU A 153 -1.49 -3.05 -2.35
N ALA A 154 -1.89 -4.02 -1.52
CA ALA A 154 -1.98 -5.42 -1.96
C ALA A 154 -3.07 -5.60 -3.04
N LEU A 155 -4.23 -4.98 -2.86
CA LEU A 155 -5.31 -4.97 -3.85
C LEU A 155 -4.89 -4.25 -5.14
N LEU A 156 -4.17 -3.13 -5.02
CA LEU A 156 -3.63 -2.38 -6.14
C LEU A 156 -2.70 -3.24 -7.01
N LEU A 157 -1.72 -3.92 -6.37
CA LEU A 157 -0.78 -4.78 -7.08
C LEU A 157 -1.47 -6.00 -7.71
N PHE A 158 -2.46 -6.56 -7.03
CA PHE A 158 -3.30 -7.63 -7.59
C PHE A 158 -4.04 -7.15 -8.84
N CYS A 159 -4.73 -6.02 -8.78
CA CYS A 159 -5.44 -5.45 -9.92
C CYS A 159 -4.47 -5.15 -11.08
N ALA A 160 -3.30 -4.60 -10.80
CA ALA A 160 -2.30 -4.31 -11.83
C ALA A 160 -1.78 -5.59 -12.50
N ALA A 161 -1.43 -6.62 -11.73
CA ALA A 161 -0.99 -7.91 -12.26
C ALA A 161 -2.11 -8.61 -13.04
N ALA A 162 -3.36 -8.54 -12.57
CA ALA A 162 -4.52 -9.10 -13.22
C ALA A 162 -4.85 -8.38 -14.55
N ALA A 163 -4.69 -7.04 -14.59
CA ALA A 163 -4.84 -6.28 -15.82
C ALA A 163 -3.83 -6.72 -16.88
N LEU A 164 -2.54 -6.82 -16.52
CA LEU A 164 -1.47 -7.27 -17.42
C LEU A 164 -1.68 -8.71 -17.90
N GLU A 165 -2.03 -9.62 -17.00
CA GLU A 165 -2.27 -11.04 -17.35
C GLU A 165 -3.48 -11.17 -18.28
N SER A 166 -4.61 -10.52 -17.94
CA SER A 166 -5.83 -10.57 -18.76
C SER A 166 -5.60 -9.94 -20.13
N HIS A 167 -4.86 -8.83 -20.20
CA HIS A 167 -4.52 -8.18 -21.48
C HIS A 167 -3.62 -9.05 -22.34
N SER A 168 -2.60 -9.67 -21.73
CA SER A 168 -1.71 -10.59 -22.43
C SER A 168 -2.46 -11.83 -22.96
N LEU A 169 -3.40 -12.36 -22.17
CA LEU A 169 -4.25 -13.47 -22.61
C LEU A 169 -5.19 -13.06 -23.75
N TRP A 170 -5.79 -11.85 -23.66
CA TRP A 170 -6.62 -11.34 -24.74
C TRP A 170 -5.85 -11.23 -26.06
N ARG A 171 -4.62 -10.79 -26.04
CA ARG A 171 -3.76 -10.72 -27.25
C ARG A 171 -3.64 -12.06 -27.96
N ILE A 172 -3.59 -13.16 -27.20
CA ILE A 172 -3.44 -14.52 -27.71
C ILE A 172 -4.79 -15.11 -28.11
N GLN A 173 -5.78 -15.05 -27.22
CA GLN A 173 -7.06 -15.74 -27.36
C GLN A 173 -8.13 -14.93 -28.08
N LYS A 174 -7.94 -13.60 -28.24
CA LYS A 174 -8.91 -12.65 -28.83
C LYS A 174 -10.29 -12.66 -28.17
N SER A 175 -10.39 -13.13 -26.93
CA SER A 175 -11.63 -13.16 -26.18
C SER A 175 -11.98 -11.76 -25.65
N LYS A 176 -13.15 -11.23 -26.05
CA LYS A 176 -13.60 -9.90 -25.59
C LYS A 176 -13.71 -9.81 -24.06
N TRP A 177 -14.07 -10.90 -23.38
CA TRP A 177 -14.16 -10.95 -21.93
C TRP A 177 -12.81 -10.71 -21.24
N LEU A 178 -11.70 -11.17 -21.82
CA LEU A 178 -10.37 -10.92 -21.29
C LEU A 178 -9.97 -9.44 -21.43
N LEU A 179 -10.42 -8.75 -22.49
CA LEU A 179 -10.21 -7.32 -22.64
C LEU A 179 -11.04 -6.53 -21.62
N ILE A 180 -12.32 -6.89 -21.45
CA ILE A 180 -13.18 -6.30 -20.43
C ILE A 180 -12.58 -6.52 -19.03
N LEU A 181 -12.13 -7.72 -18.72
CA LEU A 181 -11.51 -8.04 -17.44
C LEU A 181 -10.22 -7.21 -17.20
N SER A 182 -9.39 -7.07 -18.26
CA SER A 182 -8.22 -6.19 -18.21
C SER A 182 -8.62 -4.75 -17.92
N TRP A 183 -9.67 -4.24 -18.59
CA TRP A 183 -10.17 -2.89 -18.38
C TRP A 183 -10.68 -2.68 -16.95
N VAL A 184 -11.47 -3.62 -16.43
CA VAL A 184 -11.98 -3.56 -15.04
C VAL A 184 -10.82 -3.49 -14.04
N PHE A 185 -9.84 -4.37 -14.15
CA PHE A 185 -8.69 -4.39 -13.23
C PHE A 185 -7.79 -3.16 -13.39
N PHE A 186 -7.54 -2.69 -14.62
CA PHE A 186 -6.77 -1.47 -14.85
C PHE A 186 -7.46 -0.24 -14.24
N THR A 187 -8.75 -0.09 -14.51
CA THR A 187 -9.55 1.03 -13.98
C THR A 187 -9.65 0.96 -12.45
N THR A 188 -9.83 -0.23 -11.88
CA THR A 188 -9.82 -0.42 -10.41
C THR A 188 -8.46 -0.04 -9.81
N ALA A 189 -7.34 -0.45 -10.42
CA ALA A 189 -6.02 -0.04 -9.96
C ALA A 189 -5.85 1.49 -9.99
N ALA A 190 -6.34 2.14 -11.04
CA ALA A 190 -6.29 3.60 -11.18
C ALA A 190 -7.26 4.35 -10.22
N LEU A 191 -8.36 3.74 -9.84
CA LEU A 191 -9.28 4.25 -8.81
C LEU A 191 -8.66 4.16 -7.40
N LEU A 192 -7.97 3.04 -7.10
CA LEU A 192 -7.26 2.86 -5.82
C LEU A 192 -6.10 3.84 -5.65
N LYS A 193 -5.45 4.21 -6.74
CA LYS A 193 -4.47 5.30 -6.86
C LYS A 193 -4.41 5.76 -8.31
N VAL A 194 -4.34 7.03 -8.57
CA VAL A 194 -4.29 7.56 -9.96
C VAL A 194 -3.01 7.21 -10.71
N ILE A 195 -1.91 7.02 -9.99
CA ILE A 195 -0.57 6.78 -10.55
C ILE A 195 -0.43 5.52 -11.44
N PRO A 196 -1.21 4.43 -11.30
CA PRO A 196 -1.24 3.34 -12.28
C PRO A 196 -1.55 3.75 -13.71
N LEU A 197 -2.26 4.84 -13.94
CA LEU A 197 -2.45 5.36 -15.30
C LEU A 197 -1.12 5.59 -16.01
N LEU A 198 -0.08 5.99 -15.27
CA LEU A 198 1.27 6.20 -15.80
C LEU A 198 2.06 4.90 -15.89
N TRP A 199 2.30 4.23 -14.74
CA TRP A 199 3.25 3.13 -14.70
C TRP A 199 2.70 1.80 -15.22
N LEU A 200 1.37 1.58 -15.20
CA LEU A 200 0.74 0.39 -15.75
C LEU A 200 0.31 0.60 -17.21
N GLY A 201 0.01 1.82 -17.62
CA GLY A 201 -0.38 2.15 -18.99
C GLY A 201 0.72 1.80 -19.99
N LEU A 202 1.98 2.09 -19.69
CA LEU A 202 3.10 1.81 -20.59
C LEU A 202 3.31 0.30 -20.85
N PRO A 203 3.39 -0.60 -19.87
CA PRO A 203 3.52 -2.03 -20.16
C PRO A 203 2.27 -2.61 -20.85
N LEU A 204 1.06 -2.14 -20.56
CA LEU A 204 -0.14 -2.54 -21.30
C LEU A 204 -0.05 -2.14 -22.79
N LEU A 205 0.41 -0.92 -23.06
CA LEU A 205 0.70 -0.46 -24.42
C LEU A 205 1.72 -1.37 -25.10
N LEU A 206 2.81 -1.70 -24.41
CA LEU A 206 3.83 -2.60 -24.95
C LEU A 206 3.32 -4.00 -25.21
N VAL A 207 2.45 -4.55 -24.36
CA VAL A 207 1.77 -5.83 -24.62
C VAL A 207 0.97 -5.74 -25.93
N GLU A 208 0.33 -4.60 -26.21
CA GLU A 208 -0.48 -4.42 -27.42
C GLU A 208 0.35 -4.30 -28.70
N ILE A 209 1.49 -3.60 -28.64
CA ILE A 209 2.30 -3.31 -29.83
C ILE A 209 3.45 -4.30 -30.07
N THR A 210 3.87 -5.08 -29.05
CA THR A 210 4.87 -6.15 -29.23
C THR A 210 4.28 -7.35 -29.96
N SER A 211 5.15 -8.27 -30.41
CA SER A 211 4.72 -9.51 -31.03
C SER A 211 3.97 -10.41 -30.05
N SER A 212 3.01 -11.17 -30.54
CA SER A 212 2.35 -12.24 -29.77
C SER A 212 3.33 -13.34 -29.34
N HIS A 213 4.47 -13.44 -30.01
CA HIS A 213 5.57 -14.32 -29.65
C HIS A 213 6.66 -13.51 -28.92
N PRO A 214 6.81 -13.64 -27.61
CA PRO A 214 7.70 -12.81 -26.78
C PRO A 214 9.18 -13.10 -26.98
N THR A 215 9.55 -14.05 -27.85
CA THR A 215 10.95 -14.47 -28.06
C THR A 215 11.80 -13.48 -28.85
N GLN A 216 11.20 -12.57 -29.62
CA GLN A 216 11.92 -11.56 -30.41
C GLN A 216 11.50 -10.16 -30.04
N ALA A 217 12.49 -9.29 -29.79
CA ALA A 217 12.26 -7.88 -29.62
C ALA A 217 11.84 -7.24 -30.96
N GLN A 218 10.95 -6.27 -30.89
CA GLN A 218 10.62 -5.44 -32.03
C GLN A 218 11.59 -4.24 -32.10
N SER A 219 11.98 -3.87 -33.31
CA SER A 219 12.78 -2.64 -33.52
C SER A 219 11.94 -1.39 -33.24
N LEU A 220 12.60 -0.29 -32.89
CA LEU A 220 11.92 0.97 -32.60
C LEU A 220 11.01 1.45 -33.73
N PRO A 221 11.40 1.39 -35.04
CA PRO A 221 10.50 1.76 -36.14
C PRO A 221 9.23 0.93 -36.19
N ILE A 222 9.34 -0.38 -35.95
CA ILE A 222 8.18 -1.29 -35.92
C ILE A 222 7.26 -0.96 -34.74
N LEU A 223 7.81 -0.71 -33.55
CA LEU A 223 7.03 -0.29 -32.40
C LEU A 223 6.33 1.05 -32.64
N ALA A 224 7.02 2.01 -33.22
CA ALA A 224 6.44 3.30 -33.59
C ALA A 224 5.27 3.14 -34.58
N GLN A 225 5.46 2.36 -35.65
CA GLN A 225 4.39 2.07 -36.62
C GLN A 225 3.19 1.41 -35.94
N ARG A 226 3.40 0.39 -35.13
CA ARG A 226 2.30 -0.29 -34.41
C ARG A 226 1.61 0.62 -33.39
N SER A 227 2.32 1.55 -32.77
CA SER A 227 1.72 2.57 -31.91
C SER A 227 0.78 3.47 -32.70
N LEU A 228 1.19 3.95 -33.90
CA LEU A 228 0.31 4.72 -34.78
C LEU A 228 -0.91 3.92 -35.23
N ASP A 229 -0.73 2.63 -35.56
CA ASP A 229 -1.83 1.76 -35.94
C ASP A 229 -2.80 1.52 -34.76
N LEU A 230 -2.28 1.48 -33.52
CA LEU A 230 -3.10 1.35 -32.31
C LEU A 230 -3.94 2.61 -32.07
N LEU A 231 -3.36 3.80 -32.26
CA LEU A 231 -4.10 5.07 -32.15
C LEU A 231 -5.24 5.20 -33.15
N ARG A 232 -5.23 4.43 -34.25
CA ARG A 232 -6.33 4.38 -35.22
C ARG A 232 -7.48 3.43 -34.81
N LYS A 233 -7.25 2.58 -33.77
CA LYS A 233 -8.25 1.62 -33.32
C LYS A 233 -9.27 2.23 -32.35
N PRO A 234 -10.58 2.19 -32.63
CA PRO A 234 -11.60 2.68 -31.69
C PRO A 234 -11.50 2.00 -30.30
N SER A 235 -11.13 0.70 -30.26
CA SER A 235 -11.00 -0.06 -29.01
C SER A 235 -9.96 0.52 -28.04
N PHE A 236 -8.89 1.13 -28.57
CA PHE A 236 -7.88 1.82 -27.76
C PHE A 236 -8.48 3.04 -27.05
N TRP A 237 -9.22 3.86 -27.78
CA TRP A 237 -9.85 5.07 -27.24
C TRP A 237 -11.00 4.74 -26.28
N ILE A 238 -11.78 3.69 -26.58
CA ILE A 238 -12.83 3.22 -25.66
C ILE A 238 -12.21 2.73 -24.36
N TYR A 239 -11.17 1.88 -24.43
CA TYR A 239 -10.48 1.37 -23.23
C TYR A 239 -9.88 2.52 -22.38
N SER A 240 -9.09 3.39 -23.01
CA SER A 240 -8.41 4.48 -22.33
C SER A 240 -9.38 5.58 -21.87
N GLY A 241 -10.28 6.00 -22.75
CA GLY A 241 -11.25 7.07 -22.45
C GLY A 241 -12.25 6.67 -21.37
N ALA A 242 -12.77 5.45 -21.41
CA ALA A 242 -13.66 4.96 -20.37
C ALA A 242 -12.94 4.85 -19.02
N SER A 243 -11.66 4.38 -18.99
CA SER A 243 -10.87 4.35 -17.75
C SER A 243 -10.65 5.75 -17.18
N ILE A 244 -10.24 6.70 -18.03
CA ILE A 244 -10.03 8.10 -17.62
C ILE A 244 -11.33 8.72 -17.11
N ALA A 245 -12.44 8.50 -17.80
CA ALA A 245 -13.74 9.06 -17.41
C ALA A 245 -14.21 8.55 -16.04
N VAL A 246 -14.08 7.23 -15.78
CA VAL A 246 -14.45 6.63 -14.49
C VAL A 246 -13.55 7.15 -13.37
N VAL A 247 -12.24 7.19 -13.60
CA VAL A 247 -11.26 7.68 -12.62
C VAL A 247 -11.48 9.17 -12.34
N ALA A 248 -11.61 9.99 -13.38
CA ALA A 248 -11.89 11.43 -13.24
C ALA A 248 -13.21 11.67 -12.50
N GLY A 249 -14.27 10.92 -12.82
CA GLY A 249 -15.55 11.00 -12.12
C GLY A 249 -15.41 10.78 -10.61
N TRP A 250 -14.63 9.76 -10.19
CA TRP A 250 -14.36 9.54 -8.77
C TRP A 250 -13.58 10.70 -8.15
N TYR A 251 -12.49 11.13 -8.76
CA TYR A 251 -11.65 12.19 -8.17
C TYR A 251 -12.34 13.56 -8.14
N LEU A 252 -13.25 13.84 -9.09
CA LEU A 252 -14.11 15.02 -9.03
C LEU A 252 -15.10 14.94 -7.86
N HIS A 253 -15.73 13.77 -7.67
CA HIS A 253 -16.60 13.55 -6.51
C HIS A 253 -15.84 13.69 -5.19
N ALA A 254 -14.67 13.07 -5.08
CA ALA A 254 -13.82 13.17 -3.90
C ALA A 254 -13.41 14.62 -3.59
N TYR A 255 -13.05 15.40 -4.61
CA TYR A 255 -12.75 16.82 -4.48
C TYR A 255 -13.94 17.61 -3.92
N GLN A 256 -15.15 17.43 -4.49
CA GLN A 256 -16.36 18.08 -4.00
C GLN A 256 -16.68 17.71 -2.55
N LEU A 257 -16.45 16.43 -2.20
CA LEU A 257 -16.60 15.97 -0.82
C LEU A 257 -15.61 16.66 0.12
N GLY A 258 -14.34 16.80 -0.29
CA GLY A 258 -13.31 17.52 0.47
C GLY A 258 -13.64 19.00 0.68
N GLU A 259 -14.10 19.69 -0.38
CA GLU A 259 -14.51 21.10 -0.31
C GLU A 259 -15.70 21.29 0.67
N SER A 260 -16.68 20.39 0.63
CA SER A 260 -17.87 20.50 1.48
C SER A 260 -17.60 20.15 2.95
N SER A 261 -16.68 19.21 3.23
CA SER A 261 -16.38 18.74 4.58
C SER A 261 -15.22 19.46 5.25
N GLY A 262 -14.34 20.10 4.46
CA GLY A 262 -13.07 20.66 4.92
C GLY A 262 -12.02 19.59 5.27
N LEU A 263 -12.26 18.31 4.94
CA LEU A 263 -11.38 17.18 5.26
C LEU A 263 -10.81 16.56 3.98
N SER A 264 -9.49 16.55 3.87
CA SER A 264 -8.79 16.09 2.66
C SER A 264 -7.48 15.40 3.00
N PHE A 265 -7.17 14.34 2.25
CA PHE A 265 -5.81 13.79 2.20
C PHE A 265 -4.88 14.61 1.28
N GLY A 266 -5.34 15.74 0.80
CA GLY A 266 -4.54 16.71 0.06
C GLY A 266 -4.14 16.25 -1.33
N PHE A 267 -5.07 15.65 -2.10
CA PHE A 267 -4.79 15.31 -3.50
C PHE A 267 -4.66 16.55 -4.39
N TRP A 268 -5.39 17.63 -4.08
CA TRP A 268 -5.54 18.83 -4.90
C TRP A 268 -5.09 20.14 -4.23
N GLY A 269 -4.66 20.10 -2.97
CA GLY A 269 -4.34 21.32 -2.21
C GLY A 269 -2.99 21.95 -2.58
N ALA A 270 -2.94 23.28 -2.66
CA ALA A 270 -1.72 24.06 -2.93
C ALA A 270 -0.60 23.87 -1.89
N GLY A 271 -0.90 23.33 -0.70
CA GLY A 271 0.07 23.01 0.34
C GLY A 271 0.75 21.63 0.18
N ASN A 272 0.27 20.80 -0.73
CA ASN A 272 0.74 19.43 -0.93
C ASN A 272 1.46 19.25 -2.25
N ASP A 273 2.61 19.90 -2.45
CA ASP A 273 3.49 19.60 -3.57
C ASP A 273 4.02 18.16 -3.46
N ARG A 274 3.27 17.21 -4.03
CA ARG A 274 3.67 15.80 -4.13
C ARG A 274 4.71 15.57 -5.20
N SER A 275 4.84 16.49 -6.16
CA SER A 275 5.78 16.36 -7.26
C SER A 275 7.20 16.43 -6.74
N GLY A 276 7.50 17.43 -5.93
CA GLY A 276 8.84 17.64 -5.38
C GLY A 276 9.90 17.70 -6.49
N LEU A 277 9.63 18.36 -7.62
CA LEU A 277 10.52 18.38 -8.78
C LEU A 277 11.96 18.79 -8.41
N ARG A 278 12.13 19.66 -7.41
CA ARG A 278 13.46 20.02 -6.90
C ARG A 278 14.23 18.82 -6.35
N LEU A 279 13.52 17.83 -5.77
CA LEU A 279 14.13 16.61 -5.24
C LEU A 279 14.62 15.67 -6.35
N VAL A 280 14.14 15.83 -7.58
CA VAL A 280 14.66 15.08 -8.74
C VAL A 280 16.13 15.43 -9.03
N LEU A 281 16.54 16.64 -8.70
CA LEU A 281 17.94 17.10 -8.84
C LEU A 281 18.79 16.82 -7.60
N ASP A 282 18.17 16.35 -6.50
CA ASP A 282 18.87 16.05 -5.25
C ASP A 282 19.42 14.61 -5.25
N ALA A 283 20.76 14.52 -5.25
CA ALA A 283 21.45 13.23 -5.23
C ALA A 283 21.13 12.37 -3.99
N ASN A 284 20.89 13.00 -2.82
CA ASN A 284 20.56 12.27 -1.59
C ASN A 284 19.19 11.59 -1.71
N SER A 285 18.22 12.22 -2.36
CA SER A 285 16.91 11.61 -2.63
C SER A 285 17.06 10.34 -3.47
N TRP A 286 17.85 10.37 -4.54
CA TRP A 286 18.12 9.19 -5.35
C TRP A 286 18.93 8.13 -4.63
N LEU A 287 19.93 8.51 -3.84
CA LEU A 287 20.69 7.57 -3.02
C LEU A 287 19.78 6.83 -2.05
N ASN A 288 18.94 7.55 -1.29
CA ASN A 288 18.00 6.96 -0.35
C ASN A 288 17.00 6.01 -1.02
N LEU A 289 16.44 6.40 -2.18
CA LEU A 289 15.55 5.54 -2.96
C LEU A 289 16.27 4.28 -3.46
N THR A 290 17.49 4.44 -3.99
CA THR A 290 18.28 3.31 -4.50
C THR A 290 18.66 2.34 -3.39
N LEU A 291 19.12 2.84 -2.24
CA LEU A 291 19.42 2.00 -1.07
C LEU A 291 18.17 1.26 -0.56
N ARG A 292 17.02 1.94 -0.50
CA ARG A 292 15.76 1.33 -0.12
C ARG A 292 15.34 0.21 -1.08
N ILE A 293 15.44 0.45 -2.40
CA ILE A 293 15.15 -0.55 -3.43
C ILE A 293 16.12 -1.73 -3.30
N ALA A 294 17.43 -1.46 -3.20
CA ALA A 294 18.44 -2.50 -3.12
C ALA A 294 18.28 -3.38 -1.88
N LEU A 295 18.00 -2.79 -0.71
CA LEU A 295 17.90 -3.50 0.56
C LEU A 295 16.51 -4.12 0.76
N ARG A 296 15.44 -3.32 0.63
CA ARG A 296 14.09 -3.71 1.05
C ARG A 296 13.22 -4.34 -0.03
N LEU A 297 13.56 -4.14 -1.32
CA LEU A 297 12.88 -4.84 -2.42
C LEU A 297 13.72 -5.97 -2.99
N LEU A 298 15.01 -5.70 -3.30
CA LEU A 298 15.86 -6.65 -4.02
C LEU A 298 16.78 -7.46 -3.10
N VAL A 299 16.78 -7.14 -1.79
CA VAL A 299 17.57 -7.86 -0.75
C VAL A 299 19.07 -7.95 -1.09
N VAL A 300 19.56 -7.03 -1.94
CA VAL A 300 20.90 -7.02 -2.53
C VAL A 300 21.24 -8.30 -3.31
N VAL A 301 21.00 -9.47 -2.72
CA VAL A 301 21.29 -10.80 -3.30
C VAL A 301 20.62 -11.03 -4.66
N TRP A 302 19.44 -10.40 -4.89
CA TRP A 302 18.72 -10.55 -6.16
C TRP A 302 19.24 -9.62 -7.26
N ILE A 303 20.08 -8.62 -6.96
CA ILE A 303 20.58 -7.63 -7.95
C ILE A 303 21.40 -8.30 -9.08
N PRO A 304 22.37 -9.19 -8.81
CA PRO A 304 23.08 -9.87 -9.88
C PRO A 304 22.16 -10.66 -10.82
N PHE A 305 21.13 -11.30 -10.26
CA PHE A 305 20.14 -12.06 -11.04
C PHE A 305 19.22 -11.15 -11.84
N LEU A 306 18.84 -9.99 -11.30
CA LEU A 306 18.11 -8.97 -12.06
C LEU A 306 18.94 -8.51 -13.27
N ILE A 307 20.22 -8.19 -13.07
CA ILE A 307 21.13 -7.77 -14.16
C ILE A 307 21.26 -8.88 -15.21
N LEU A 308 21.44 -10.12 -14.77
CA LEU A 308 21.53 -11.28 -15.68
C LEU A 308 20.21 -11.49 -16.46
N GLY A 309 19.07 -11.34 -15.78
CA GLY A 309 17.75 -11.43 -16.40
C GLY A 309 17.52 -10.35 -17.45
N ILE A 310 17.90 -9.11 -17.15
CA ILE A 310 17.84 -7.99 -18.10
C ILE A 310 18.73 -8.31 -19.32
N ARG A 311 20.00 -8.72 -19.11
CA ARG A 311 20.93 -9.05 -20.21
C ARG A 311 20.43 -10.18 -21.09
N ARG A 312 19.69 -11.15 -20.54
CA ARG A 312 19.10 -12.28 -21.29
C ARG A 312 17.83 -11.89 -22.04
N SER A 313 17.11 -10.89 -21.58
CA SER A 313 15.77 -10.55 -22.09
C SER A 313 15.66 -9.24 -22.85
N TRP A 314 16.65 -8.34 -22.79
CA TRP A 314 16.54 -7.01 -23.38
C TRP A 314 16.23 -6.99 -24.89
N ARG A 315 16.56 -8.09 -25.60
CA ARG A 315 16.26 -8.32 -27.03
C ARG A 315 15.05 -9.23 -27.24
N THR A 316 14.19 -9.37 -26.24
CA THR A 316 12.94 -10.14 -26.34
C THR A 316 11.72 -9.26 -26.11
N GLY A 317 10.58 -9.64 -26.68
CA GLY A 317 9.31 -8.92 -26.44
C GLY A 317 8.92 -8.91 -24.94
N GLY A 318 9.16 -10.04 -24.27
CA GLY A 318 8.93 -10.13 -22.81
C GLY A 318 9.81 -9.17 -22.01
N GLY A 319 11.08 -9.04 -22.40
CA GLY A 319 12.00 -8.06 -21.81
C GLY A 319 11.57 -6.62 -22.09
N GLN A 320 11.11 -6.30 -23.31
CA GLN A 320 10.58 -4.98 -23.64
C GLN A 320 9.39 -4.61 -22.75
N ILE A 321 8.46 -5.54 -22.48
CA ILE A 321 7.31 -5.32 -21.60
C ILE A 321 7.77 -5.10 -20.15
N ALA A 322 8.67 -5.93 -19.63
CA ALA A 322 9.16 -5.81 -18.26
C ALA A 322 9.96 -4.51 -18.05
N LEU A 323 10.86 -4.16 -18.98
CA LEU A 323 11.64 -2.92 -18.92
C LEU A 323 10.76 -1.68 -19.13
N GLY A 324 9.74 -1.77 -19.98
CA GLY A 324 8.74 -0.70 -20.12
C GLY A 324 7.94 -0.46 -18.84
N GLY A 325 7.59 -1.54 -18.11
CA GLY A 325 6.99 -1.42 -16.79
C GLY A 325 7.90 -0.71 -15.79
N LEU A 326 9.19 -1.06 -15.75
CA LEU A 326 10.18 -0.36 -14.92
C LEU A 326 10.36 1.10 -15.32
N ALA A 327 10.38 1.40 -16.62
CA ALA A 327 10.41 2.78 -17.11
C ALA A 327 9.15 3.56 -16.67
N GLY A 328 7.97 2.94 -16.76
CA GLY A 328 6.73 3.55 -16.28
C GLY A 328 6.78 3.85 -14.78
N VAL A 329 7.30 2.93 -13.96
CA VAL A 329 7.47 3.17 -12.51
C VAL A 329 8.50 4.27 -12.25
N LEU A 330 9.59 4.33 -13.00
CA LEU A 330 10.59 5.41 -12.90
C LEU A 330 9.97 6.77 -13.24
N LEU A 331 9.23 6.88 -14.35
CA LEU A 331 8.51 8.10 -14.72
C LEU A 331 7.53 8.53 -13.61
N CYS A 332 6.81 7.59 -13.03
CA CYS A 332 5.93 7.85 -11.90
C CYS A 332 6.71 8.32 -10.67
N THR A 333 7.86 7.70 -10.36
CA THR A 333 8.73 8.11 -9.25
C THR A 333 9.22 9.54 -9.43
N ILE A 334 9.61 9.93 -10.65
CA ILE A 334 10.01 11.30 -10.99
C ILE A 334 8.82 12.26 -10.80
N ALA A 335 7.65 11.90 -11.33
CA ALA A 335 6.46 12.74 -11.23
C ALA A 335 5.96 12.93 -9.79
N THR A 336 6.23 11.95 -8.90
CA THR A 336 5.82 11.95 -7.49
C THR A 336 7.01 11.83 -6.54
N MET A 337 8.12 12.53 -6.84
CA MET A 337 9.39 12.33 -6.14
C MET A 337 9.29 12.53 -4.64
N ARG A 338 8.62 13.60 -4.19
CA ARG A 338 8.39 13.84 -2.75
C ARG A 338 7.60 12.72 -2.09
N ALA A 339 6.51 12.27 -2.71
CA ALA A 339 5.74 11.16 -2.18
C ALA A 339 6.55 9.85 -2.18
N SER A 340 7.34 9.61 -3.21
CA SER A 340 8.21 8.44 -3.34
C SER A 340 9.34 8.41 -2.30
N THR A 341 9.89 9.56 -1.91
CA THR A 341 10.93 9.65 -0.86
C THR A 341 10.34 9.41 0.54
N ILE A 342 9.14 9.94 0.80
CA ILE A 342 8.46 9.79 2.10
C ILE A 342 7.86 8.39 2.24
N HIS A 343 7.13 7.91 1.23
CA HIS A 343 6.32 6.69 1.30
C HIS A 343 6.98 5.54 0.55
N GLU A 344 7.58 4.62 1.28
CA GLU A 344 8.32 3.49 0.68
C GLU A 344 7.43 2.54 -0.14
N TYR A 345 6.13 2.46 0.12
CA TYR A 345 5.21 1.63 -0.65
C TYR A 345 4.97 2.10 -2.10
N TYR A 346 5.40 3.31 -2.47
CA TYR A 346 5.39 3.78 -3.87
C TYR A 346 6.35 2.98 -4.76
N GLN A 347 7.34 2.29 -4.18
CA GLN A 347 8.27 1.43 -4.92
C GLN A 347 7.75 0.00 -5.15
N LEU A 348 6.65 -0.42 -4.51
CA LEU A 348 6.10 -1.78 -4.66
C LEU A 348 5.84 -2.22 -6.10
N PRO A 349 5.36 -1.38 -7.03
CA PRO A 349 5.15 -1.77 -8.43
C PRO A 349 6.40 -2.28 -9.14
N ILE A 350 7.60 -1.90 -8.69
CA ILE A 350 8.88 -2.41 -9.21
C ILE A 350 8.91 -3.94 -9.16
N LEU A 351 8.34 -4.55 -8.11
CA LEU A 351 8.34 -6.00 -7.91
C LEU A 351 7.58 -6.76 -9.01
N LEU A 352 6.55 -6.18 -9.61
CA LEU A 352 5.79 -6.82 -10.69
C LEU A 352 6.66 -7.10 -11.92
N PHE A 353 7.65 -6.25 -12.16
CA PHE A 353 8.50 -6.30 -13.33
C PHE A 353 9.89 -6.91 -13.04
N THR A 354 10.47 -6.62 -11.86
CA THR A 354 11.77 -7.18 -11.48
C THR A 354 11.69 -8.64 -11.13
N SER A 355 10.60 -9.11 -10.52
CA SER A 355 10.49 -10.51 -10.08
C SER A 355 10.61 -11.52 -11.22
N PRO A 356 9.90 -11.39 -12.36
CA PRO A 356 10.10 -12.27 -13.51
C PRO A 356 11.52 -12.21 -14.11
N LEU A 357 12.13 -11.00 -14.12
CA LEU A 357 13.50 -10.81 -14.60
C LEU A 357 14.52 -11.50 -13.67
N ILE A 358 14.36 -11.36 -12.35
CA ILE A 358 15.15 -12.08 -11.35
C ILE A 358 15.04 -13.60 -11.57
N GLY A 359 13.81 -14.08 -11.78
CA GLY A 359 13.57 -15.50 -12.04
C GLY A 359 14.29 -16.02 -13.29
N LEU A 360 14.30 -15.22 -14.37
CA LEU A 360 15.03 -15.54 -15.60
C LEU A 360 16.55 -15.56 -15.37
N GLY A 361 17.08 -14.60 -14.62
CA GLY A 361 18.49 -14.55 -14.28
C GLY A 361 18.92 -15.68 -13.37
N TRP A 362 18.09 -16.01 -12.37
CA TRP A 362 18.33 -17.15 -11.48
C TRP A 362 18.37 -18.47 -12.24
N GLN A 363 17.41 -18.72 -13.11
CA GLN A 363 17.44 -19.88 -13.99
C GLN A 363 18.75 -19.94 -14.78
N GLY A 364 19.18 -18.81 -15.32
CA GLY A 364 20.42 -18.74 -16.07
C GLY A 364 21.64 -19.07 -15.24
N PHE A 365 21.67 -18.64 -14.00
CA PHE A 365 22.73 -18.97 -13.06
C PHE A 365 22.76 -20.48 -12.76
N GLN A 366 21.60 -21.08 -12.51
CA GLN A 366 21.48 -22.52 -12.23
C GLN A 366 21.95 -23.41 -13.39
N GLN A 367 21.91 -22.91 -14.63
CA GLN A 367 22.40 -23.67 -15.82
C GLN A 367 23.91 -23.71 -15.93
N THR A 368 24.61 -22.76 -15.29
CA THR A 368 26.06 -22.57 -15.42
C THR A 368 26.84 -22.84 -14.14
N HIS A 369 26.17 -23.00 -13.01
CA HIS A 369 26.79 -23.15 -11.70
C HIS A 369 26.26 -24.39 -10.96
N ALA A 370 27.02 -24.88 -10.01
CA ALA A 370 26.63 -26.02 -9.20
C ALA A 370 25.39 -25.74 -8.35
N HIS A 371 24.51 -26.73 -8.20
CA HIS A 371 23.26 -26.59 -7.45
C HIS A 371 23.43 -26.12 -5.99
N TRP A 372 24.56 -26.49 -5.35
CA TRP A 372 24.82 -26.05 -3.98
C TRP A 372 24.99 -24.53 -3.86
N GLN A 373 25.62 -23.90 -4.86
CA GLN A 373 25.80 -22.43 -4.89
C GLN A 373 24.46 -21.70 -4.93
N SER A 374 23.53 -22.19 -5.75
CA SER A 374 22.15 -21.65 -5.77
C SER A 374 21.44 -21.81 -4.43
N ARG A 375 21.60 -22.96 -3.75
CA ARG A 375 21.01 -23.17 -2.42
C ARG A 375 21.59 -22.23 -1.37
N VAL A 376 22.90 -22.05 -1.35
CA VAL A 376 23.57 -21.11 -0.42
C VAL A 376 23.08 -19.68 -0.63
N LEU A 377 23.04 -19.22 -1.90
CA LEU A 377 22.56 -17.87 -2.20
C LEU A 377 21.08 -17.68 -1.85
N LEU A 378 20.24 -18.71 -2.03
CA LEU A 378 18.85 -18.69 -1.59
C LEU A 378 18.76 -18.56 -0.06
N CYS A 379 19.53 -19.35 0.69
CA CYS A 379 19.56 -19.27 2.14
C CYS A 379 20.04 -17.90 2.63
N ILE A 380 21.07 -17.33 2.01
CA ILE A 380 21.55 -15.97 2.32
C ILE A 380 20.44 -14.94 2.04
N GLY A 381 19.79 -15.02 0.86
CA GLY A 381 18.70 -14.11 0.52
C GLY A 381 17.52 -14.19 1.50
N LEU A 382 17.12 -15.39 1.89
CA LEU A 382 16.08 -15.61 2.90
C LEU A 382 16.51 -15.06 4.29
N PHE A 383 17.74 -15.33 4.71
CA PHE A 383 18.28 -14.84 5.97
C PHE A 383 18.29 -13.31 6.02
N VAL A 384 18.81 -12.65 4.98
CA VAL A 384 18.83 -11.18 4.88
C VAL A 384 17.41 -10.62 4.87
N SER A 385 16.50 -11.23 4.10
CA SER A 385 15.09 -10.82 4.08
C SER A 385 14.43 -10.90 5.45
N LEU A 386 14.60 -12.01 6.16
CA LEU A 386 14.05 -12.22 7.51
C LEU A 386 14.66 -11.24 8.52
N THR A 387 15.96 -10.94 8.41
CA THR A 387 16.63 -9.96 9.28
C THR A 387 16.02 -8.57 9.08
N ILE A 388 15.87 -8.12 7.83
CA ILE A 388 15.24 -6.82 7.51
C ILE A 388 13.79 -6.78 8.03
N LEU A 389 13.01 -7.84 7.81
CA LEU A 389 11.63 -7.92 8.31
C LEU A 389 11.57 -7.85 9.83
N SER A 390 12.47 -8.57 10.50
CA SER A 390 12.48 -8.63 11.96
C SER A 390 12.88 -7.30 12.59
N VAL A 391 13.92 -6.64 12.07
CA VAL A 391 14.50 -5.43 12.66
C VAL A 391 13.74 -4.18 12.24
N ASP A 392 13.52 -4.00 10.91
CA ASP A 392 12.98 -2.75 10.38
C ASP A 392 11.45 -2.66 10.50
N TYR A 393 10.74 -3.81 10.56
CA TYR A 393 9.29 -3.81 10.51
C TYR A 393 8.64 -4.45 11.75
N TRP A 394 8.92 -5.72 12.04
CA TRP A 394 8.21 -6.45 13.09
C TRP A 394 8.55 -5.96 14.49
N ALA A 395 9.82 -5.66 14.75
CA ALA A 395 10.25 -5.11 16.04
C ALA A 395 9.67 -3.70 16.27
N VAL A 396 9.63 -2.87 15.21
CA VAL A 396 9.03 -1.52 15.27
C VAL A 396 7.54 -1.59 15.58
N GLU A 397 6.81 -2.48 14.91
CA GLU A 397 5.37 -2.67 15.14
C GLU A 397 5.09 -3.14 16.58
N GLN A 398 5.88 -4.09 17.10
CA GLN A 398 5.78 -4.55 18.49
C GLN A 398 6.08 -3.43 19.50
N HIS A 399 7.15 -2.68 19.25
CA HIS A 399 7.54 -1.57 20.13
C HIS A 399 6.43 -0.52 20.22
N GLN A 400 5.92 -0.06 19.08
CA GLN A 400 4.84 0.92 19.05
C GLN A 400 3.55 0.40 19.67
N SER A 401 3.22 -0.86 19.45
CA SER A 401 2.08 -1.50 20.10
C SER A 401 2.18 -1.44 21.63
N ARG A 402 3.37 -1.73 22.19
CA ARG A 402 3.61 -1.64 23.64
C ARG A 402 3.40 -0.22 24.18
N VAL A 403 3.77 0.80 23.41
CA VAL A 403 3.64 2.21 23.82
C VAL A 403 2.19 2.68 23.78
N TRP A 404 1.48 2.41 22.68
CA TRP A 404 0.19 3.04 22.42
C TRP A 404 -1.03 2.23 22.92
N MET A 405 -0.93 0.89 22.99
CA MET A 405 -2.08 0.06 23.36
C MET A 405 -2.55 0.25 24.81
N PRO A 406 -1.69 0.43 25.83
CA PRO A 406 -2.18 0.69 27.19
C PRO A 406 -3.06 1.93 27.27
N LEU A 407 -2.62 3.06 26.66
CA LEU A 407 -3.42 4.29 26.59
C LEU A 407 -4.74 4.06 25.82
N ALA A 408 -4.68 3.41 24.66
CA ALA A 408 -5.86 3.15 23.85
C ALA A 408 -6.88 2.26 24.57
N LEU A 409 -6.43 1.25 25.32
CA LEU A 409 -7.31 0.38 26.12
C LEU A 409 -7.91 1.13 27.32
N THR A 410 -7.14 1.99 27.99
CA THR A 410 -7.66 2.87 29.06
C THR A 410 -8.77 3.77 28.50
N ILE A 411 -8.54 4.41 27.36
CA ILE A 411 -9.56 5.26 26.70
C ILE A 411 -10.82 4.44 26.36
N ARG A 412 -10.67 3.23 25.82
CA ARG A 412 -11.81 2.37 25.48
C ARG A 412 -12.62 1.94 26.70
N ARG A 413 -11.94 1.63 27.82
CA ARG A 413 -12.55 1.13 29.05
C ARG A 413 -13.22 2.26 29.83
N ASP A 414 -12.53 3.39 30.01
CA ASP A 414 -12.87 4.39 31.00
C ASP A 414 -13.70 5.55 30.42
N LEU A 415 -13.70 5.74 29.10
CA LEU A 415 -14.44 6.83 28.46
C LEU A 415 -15.66 6.33 27.69
N PRO A 416 -16.76 7.11 27.68
CA PRO A 416 -17.93 6.85 26.84
C PRO A 416 -17.58 6.70 25.35
N ALA A 417 -18.39 5.96 24.60
CA ALA A 417 -18.14 5.70 23.18
C ALA A 417 -18.16 6.98 22.31
N ASP A 418 -18.90 7.98 22.72
CA ASP A 418 -19.03 9.29 22.07
C ASP A 418 -18.01 10.33 22.56
N ALA A 419 -17.12 9.98 23.52
CA ALA A 419 -16.04 10.85 23.95
C ALA A 419 -15.15 11.25 22.80
N ARG A 420 -14.89 12.56 22.67
CA ARG A 420 -14.04 13.13 21.62
C ARG A 420 -12.69 13.53 22.15
N LEU A 421 -11.64 13.11 21.46
CA LEU A 421 -10.27 13.31 21.91
C LEU A 421 -9.58 14.44 21.16
N ILE A 422 -8.77 15.19 21.87
CA ILE A 422 -7.67 15.97 21.28
C ILE A 422 -6.43 15.05 21.29
N SER A 423 -6.11 14.46 20.15
CA SER A 423 -4.92 13.62 20.00
C SER A 423 -3.70 14.47 19.70
N VAL A 424 -2.75 14.52 20.63
CA VAL A 424 -1.50 15.30 20.49
C VAL A 424 -0.45 14.44 19.78
N THR A 425 -0.78 14.09 18.54
CA THR A 425 0.00 13.19 17.67
C THR A 425 0.30 13.82 16.31
N ASN A 426 0.32 15.16 16.26
CA ASN A 426 0.50 15.94 15.04
C ASN A 426 -0.56 15.57 13.97
N THR A 427 -0.14 14.90 12.90
CA THR A 427 -1.03 14.44 11.81
C THR A 427 -1.27 12.92 11.83
N ASP A 428 -0.89 12.23 12.91
CA ASP A 428 -0.98 10.77 13.02
C ASP A 428 -2.28 10.33 13.71
N PRO A 429 -3.26 9.73 12.99
CA PRO A 429 -4.52 9.29 13.55
C PRO A 429 -4.45 7.93 14.26
N THR A 430 -3.26 7.33 14.39
CA THR A 430 -3.09 5.98 14.96
C THR A 430 -3.74 5.85 16.33
N LEU A 431 -3.55 6.83 17.23
CA LEU A 431 -4.17 6.80 18.56
C LEU A 431 -5.70 6.83 18.49
N LEU A 432 -6.29 7.69 17.65
CA LEU A 432 -7.74 7.76 17.49
C LEU A 432 -8.31 6.41 17.02
N ASN A 433 -7.67 5.80 16.01
CA ASN A 433 -8.08 4.48 15.53
C ASN A 433 -7.94 3.40 16.62
N LEU A 434 -6.80 3.34 17.32
CA LEU A 434 -6.57 2.39 18.40
C LEU A 434 -7.56 2.60 19.54
N ALA A 435 -7.88 3.84 19.88
CA ALA A 435 -8.85 4.19 20.91
C ALA A 435 -10.30 4.00 20.45
N ARG A 436 -10.55 3.84 19.14
CA ARG A 436 -11.91 3.83 18.53
C ARG A 436 -12.71 5.06 18.91
N ARG A 437 -12.10 6.22 18.84
CA ARG A 437 -12.72 7.51 19.18
C ARG A 437 -12.54 8.52 18.04
N GLN A 438 -13.51 9.37 17.87
CA GLN A 438 -13.39 10.55 17.01
C GLN A 438 -12.72 11.70 17.77
N GLY A 439 -12.18 12.68 17.03
CA GLY A 439 -11.57 13.85 17.64
C GLY A 439 -10.75 14.69 16.69
N TRP A 440 -9.77 15.36 17.22
CA TRP A 440 -8.89 16.28 16.49
C TRP A 440 -7.45 15.83 16.59
N LEU A 441 -6.69 16.03 15.53
CA LEU A 441 -5.25 15.89 15.51
C LEU A 441 -4.61 17.25 15.72
N ILE A 442 -3.67 17.35 16.65
CA ILE A 442 -2.95 18.59 16.93
C ILE A 442 -1.47 18.30 17.17
N SER A 443 -0.59 19.19 16.68
CA SER A 443 0.82 19.14 17.06
C SER A 443 1.03 19.77 18.45
N SER A 444 2.01 19.29 19.19
CA SER A 444 2.37 19.86 20.49
C SER A 444 2.76 21.35 20.41
N GLU A 445 3.26 21.82 19.26
CA GLU A 445 3.59 23.22 19.01
C GLU A 445 2.35 24.14 18.94
N LYS A 446 1.25 23.59 18.44
CA LYS A 446 -0.02 24.32 18.29
C LYS A 446 -0.94 24.18 19.50
N LEU A 447 -0.48 23.46 20.53
CA LEU A 447 -1.24 23.25 21.75
C LEU A 447 -1.11 24.46 22.67
N SER A 448 -2.14 25.28 22.75
CA SER A 448 -2.25 26.42 23.67
C SER A 448 -3.51 26.31 24.52
N SER A 449 -3.53 26.98 25.67
CA SER A 449 -4.72 27.02 26.53
C SER A 449 -5.95 27.54 25.77
N GLU A 450 -5.76 28.52 24.89
CA GLU A 450 -6.84 29.06 24.06
C GLU A 450 -7.34 28.01 23.06
N ARG A 451 -6.43 27.27 22.43
CA ARG A 451 -6.79 26.20 21.50
C ARG A 451 -7.53 25.06 22.19
N ILE A 452 -7.13 24.70 23.40
CA ILE A 452 -7.83 23.68 24.21
C ILE A 452 -9.25 24.17 24.53
N LYS A 453 -9.42 25.44 24.95
CA LYS A 453 -10.76 26.02 25.21
C LYS A 453 -11.66 26.01 23.98
N GLN A 454 -11.13 26.37 22.81
CA GLN A 454 -11.87 26.33 21.54
C GLN A 454 -12.34 24.89 21.20
N LEU A 455 -11.44 23.91 21.32
CA LEU A 455 -11.76 22.51 21.02
C LEU A 455 -12.73 21.92 22.05
N ARG A 456 -12.61 22.31 23.32
CA ARG A 456 -13.57 21.98 24.37
C ARG A 456 -14.96 22.53 24.03
N ALA A 457 -15.05 23.78 23.61
CA ALA A 457 -16.31 24.41 23.17
C ALA A 457 -16.92 23.67 21.96
N SER A 458 -16.07 23.01 21.14
CA SER A 458 -16.49 22.15 20.03
C SER A 458 -16.80 20.70 20.46
N GLY A 459 -16.76 20.39 21.76
CA GLY A 459 -17.14 19.09 22.32
C GLY A 459 -15.99 18.14 22.59
N ALA A 460 -14.74 18.59 22.60
CA ALA A 460 -13.62 17.76 23.07
C ALA A 460 -13.71 17.55 24.59
N THR A 461 -13.48 16.30 25.02
CA THR A 461 -13.60 15.91 26.43
C THR A 461 -12.25 15.61 27.08
N HIS A 462 -11.31 15.09 26.32
CA HIS A 462 -9.99 14.67 26.83
C HIS A 462 -8.88 15.03 25.87
N LEU A 463 -7.70 15.26 26.43
CA LEU A 463 -6.43 15.41 25.74
C LEU A 463 -5.62 14.11 25.93
N ALA A 464 -5.14 13.52 24.85
CA ALA A 464 -4.42 12.25 24.89
C ALA A 464 -3.17 12.26 24.01
N GLY A 465 -2.12 11.58 24.44
CA GLY A 465 -0.90 11.48 23.66
C GLY A 465 0.28 10.87 24.42
N SER A 466 1.48 11.08 23.88
CA SER A 466 2.74 10.74 24.54
C SER A 466 3.49 12.00 24.95
N PHE A 467 4.15 11.95 26.11
CA PHE A 467 5.07 13.03 26.51
C PHE A 467 6.28 13.12 25.59
N ILE A 468 6.75 11.98 25.05
CA ILE A 468 7.98 11.89 24.26
C ILE A 468 7.71 12.04 22.77
N TRP A 469 6.68 11.38 22.26
CA TRP A 469 6.44 11.23 20.82
C TRP A 469 5.32 12.15 20.33
N ASP A 470 5.61 12.91 19.29
CA ASP A 470 4.62 13.73 18.57
C ASP A 470 3.98 12.95 17.41
N THR A 471 4.78 12.09 16.77
CA THR A 471 4.33 11.05 15.83
C THR A 471 5.18 9.80 16.07
N THR A 472 4.95 8.76 15.32
CA THR A 472 5.77 7.55 15.33
C THR A 472 7.28 7.82 15.12
N TYR A 473 7.64 8.95 14.47
CA TYR A 473 9.01 9.27 14.06
C TYR A 473 9.55 10.58 14.62
N HIS A 474 8.69 11.44 15.15
CA HIS A 474 9.09 12.75 15.64
C HIS A 474 9.02 12.81 17.17
N ARG A 475 10.15 13.12 17.77
CA ARG A 475 10.25 13.35 19.21
C ARG A 475 9.92 14.81 19.53
N LYS A 476 9.14 15.02 20.59
CA LYS A 476 8.86 16.35 21.16
C LYS A 476 10.14 16.98 21.73
N THR A 477 10.24 18.30 21.66
CA THR A 477 11.30 19.04 22.35
C THR A 477 11.14 18.92 23.88
N ASP A 478 12.20 19.14 24.64
CA ASP A 478 12.16 19.03 26.10
C ASP A 478 11.16 20.04 26.71
N ASN A 479 11.07 21.25 26.17
CA ASN A 479 10.07 22.23 26.59
C ASN A 479 8.63 21.75 26.36
N GLN A 480 8.35 21.12 25.23
CA GLN A 480 7.02 20.56 24.93
C GLN A 480 6.69 19.41 25.89
N GLN A 481 7.66 18.56 26.19
CA GLN A 481 7.50 17.46 27.16
C GLN A 481 7.20 18.00 28.56
N GLU A 482 7.96 19.01 29.02
CA GLU A 482 7.78 19.62 30.32
C GLU A 482 6.43 20.31 30.47
N ASN A 483 6.00 21.07 29.46
CA ASN A 483 4.69 21.74 29.46
C ASN A 483 3.54 20.73 29.56
N LEU A 484 3.61 19.61 28.84
CA LEU A 484 2.60 18.55 28.92
C LEU A 484 2.61 17.86 30.28
N ARG A 485 3.78 17.64 30.91
CA ARG A 485 3.87 17.08 32.27
C ARG A 485 3.28 18.03 33.32
N LYS A 486 3.56 19.32 33.20
CA LYS A 486 2.95 20.35 34.07
C LYS A 486 1.44 20.36 33.93
N LEU A 487 0.94 20.31 32.68
CA LEU A 487 -0.51 20.26 32.41
C LEU A 487 -1.14 19.01 33.03
N ALA A 488 -0.53 17.83 32.85
CA ALA A 488 -1.01 16.60 33.44
C ALA A 488 -1.01 16.63 34.98
N ALA A 489 0.04 17.17 35.59
CA ALA A 489 0.16 17.29 37.04
C ALA A 489 -0.86 18.27 37.64
N ALA A 490 -1.24 19.30 36.90
CA ALA A 490 -2.22 20.31 37.32
C ALA A 490 -3.68 19.89 37.07
N SER A 491 -3.93 18.80 36.34
CA SER A 491 -5.28 18.38 35.96
C SER A 491 -5.79 17.26 36.87
N PRO A 492 -6.83 17.50 37.68
CA PRO A 492 -7.48 16.44 38.49
C PRO A 492 -8.01 15.32 37.58
N GLY A 493 -7.77 14.06 37.97
CA GLY A 493 -8.22 12.90 37.22
C GLY A 493 -7.37 12.56 35.98
N ALA A 494 -6.21 13.22 35.79
CA ALA A 494 -5.28 12.85 34.74
C ALA A 494 -4.71 11.45 34.98
N TRP A 495 -4.81 10.59 33.97
CA TRP A 495 -4.14 9.29 33.95
C TRP A 495 -2.77 9.43 33.27
N VAL A 496 -1.73 8.87 33.88
CA VAL A 496 -0.36 8.91 33.37
C VAL A 496 0.28 7.53 33.47
N ASP A 497 0.69 7.00 32.34
CA ASP A 497 1.54 5.82 32.27
C ASP A 497 3.03 6.26 32.28
N LYS A 498 3.68 6.08 33.43
CA LYS A 498 5.10 6.45 33.60
C LYS A 498 6.04 5.54 32.79
N GLN A 499 5.68 4.28 32.55
CA GLN A 499 6.50 3.33 31.82
C GLN A 499 6.52 3.67 30.32
N ASN A 500 5.35 3.91 29.73
CA ASN A 500 5.21 4.20 28.31
C ASN A 500 5.24 5.70 28.00
N GLN A 501 5.30 6.55 29.04
CA GLN A 501 5.32 8.00 28.92
C GLN A 501 4.12 8.53 28.13
N THR A 502 2.92 7.99 28.41
CA THR A 502 1.67 8.40 27.79
C THR A 502 0.71 8.99 28.81
N TYR A 503 -0.27 9.79 28.34
CA TYR A 503 -1.20 10.50 29.20
C TYR A 503 -2.60 10.57 28.60
N LEU A 504 -3.59 10.69 29.50
CA LEU A 504 -4.97 11.02 29.24
C LEU A 504 -5.41 12.07 30.25
N ILE A 505 -5.74 13.28 29.79
CA ILE A 505 -6.05 14.43 30.65
C ILE A 505 -7.49 14.85 30.36
N PRO A 506 -8.40 14.84 31.37
CA PRO A 506 -9.74 15.40 31.22
C PRO A 506 -9.65 16.92 31.05
N ILE A 507 -10.42 17.46 30.12
CA ILE A 507 -10.52 18.91 29.86
C ILE A 507 -11.93 19.42 30.06
N ASP A 508 -12.84 18.53 30.47
CA ASP A 508 -14.24 18.83 30.80
C ASP A 508 -14.34 19.21 32.28
N ASP A 509 -15.21 20.20 32.61
CA ASP A 509 -15.50 20.57 34.00
C ASP A 509 -16.50 19.62 34.68
N ARG A 510 -16.94 18.58 34.00
CA ARG A 510 -17.84 17.60 34.63
C ARG A 510 -17.09 16.86 35.72
N PRO A 511 -17.62 16.83 36.96
CA PRO A 511 -17.03 15.98 37.98
C PRO A 511 -16.98 14.52 37.46
N SER A 512 -15.83 13.88 37.58
CA SER A 512 -15.71 12.43 37.42
C SER A 512 -16.88 11.79 38.16
N HIS A 513 -17.64 10.91 37.48
CA HIS A 513 -18.76 10.18 38.11
C HIS A 513 -18.33 9.68 39.49
N PRO A 514 -19.13 9.93 40.53
CA PRO A 514 -18.93 9.24 41.80
C PRO A 514 -19.20 7.75 41.56
N ASP A 515 -18.42 6.91 42.23
CA ASP A 515 -18.39 5.47 42.27
C ASP A 515 -19.73 4.74 42.16
#